data_6ea7b0d687616a94ef8a283aec506d3b
#
_entry.id   6ea7b0d687616a94ef8a283aec506d3b
#
_cell.length_a   1.000
_cell.length_b   1.000
_cell.length_c   1.000
_cell.angle_alpha   90.00
_cell.angle_beta   90.00
_cell.angle_gamma   90.00
#
_symmetry.space_group_name_H-M   'P 1'
#
loop_
_entity.id
_entity.type
_entity.pdbx_description
1 polymer ?
#
loop_
_entity_poly.entity_id
_entity_poly.type
_entity_poly.pdbx_seq_one_letter_code
_entity_poly.pdbx_strand_id
1 'polypeptide(L)'
;MRVAKALEQIISGMTLTYNEYKSDNTIKGEVTKAVQFSFGDQKELNKWIAGRGSLSKYPLVWYVLKEYDKEVDENRYITVDNARIILFTSTKQEYYNQTRALINYSEILDPLSKLLEKQMQLSGKFEFIDESLKIIDIPCYGLDAQG
;
A
#
# COMPACT_ATOMS: atom_id res chain seq x y z
N MET A 1 8.62 13.43 -11.03
CA MET A 1 7.66 12.76 -10.12
C MET A 1 6.29 12.51 -10.73
N ARG A 2 6.29 12.22 -12.02
CA ARG A 2 5.04 11.98 -12.77
C ARG A 2 4.35 10.69 -12.33
N VAL A 3 5.12 9.65 -11.98
CA VAL A 3 4.56 8.38 -11.51
C VAL A 3 3.84 8.56 -10.16
N ALA A 4 4.45 9.26 -9.23
CA ALA A 4 3.84 9.54 -7.93
C ALA A 4 2.54 10.34 -8.08
N LYS A 5 2.52 11.34 -8.95
CA LYS A 5 1.31 12.12 -9.22
C LYS A 5 0.21 11.29 -9.86
N ALA A 6 0.57 10.41 -10.80
CA ALA A 6 -0.40 9.53 -11.43
C ALA A 6 -1.01 8.55 -10.42
N LEU A 7 -0.19 7.97 -9.53
CA LEU A 7 -0.67 7.12 -8.46
C LEU A 7 -1.58 7.87 -7.49
N GLU A 8 -1.20 9.09 -7.12
CA GLU A 8 -2.02 9.94 -6.25
C GLU A 8 -3.40 10.16 -6.84
N GLN A 9 -3.48 10.47 -8.13
CA GLN A 9 -4.76 10.68 -8.82
C GLN A 9 -5.62 9.41 -8.85
N ILE A 10 -5.00 8.24 -9.05
CA ILE A 10 -5.71 6.96 -9.06
C ILE A 10 -6.22 6.61 -7.67
N ILE A 11 -5.39 6.79 -6.65
CA ILE A 11 -5.70 6.40 -5.28
C ILE A 11 -6.63 7.39 -4.60
N SER A 12 -6.59 8.66 -5.01
CA SER A 12 -7.53 9.66 -4.52
C SER A 12 -8.97 9.21 -4.82
N GLY A 13 -9.75 9.08 -3.77
CA GLY A 13 -11.11 8.58 -3.87
C GLY A 13 -11.27 7.06 -3.83
N MET A 14 -10.17 6.30 -3.81
CA MET A 14 -10.26 4.87 -3.54
C MET A 14 -10.66 4.60 -2.11
N THR A 15 -11.60 3.67 -1.95
CA THR A 15 -12.02 3.18 -0.64
C THR A 15 -11.88 1.67 -0.62
N LEU A 16 -11.65 1.12 0.57
CA LEU A 16 -11.60 -0.31 0.80
C LEU A 16 -12.58 -0.69 1.88
N THR A 17 -13.41 -1.68 1.61
CA THR A 17 -14.36 -2.25 2.57
C THR A 17 -13.85 -3.60 3.03
N TYR A 18 -13.74 -3.78 4.34
CA TYR A 18 -13.23 -5.02 4.92
C TYR A 18 -13.84 -5.24 6.30
N ASN A 19 -13.73 -6.48 6.77
CA ASN A 19 -14.20 -6.84 8.10
C ASN A 19 -13.20 -6.43 9.17
N GLU A 20 -13.67 -5.76 10.22
CA GLU A 20 -12.90 -5.59 11.46
C GLU A 20 -13.18 -6.76 12.41
N TYR A 21 -12.20 -7.06 13.26
CA TYR A 21 -12.24 -8.18 14.19
C TYR A 21 -12.16 -7.70 15.63
N LYS A 22 -12.90 -8.38 16.50
CA LYS A 22 -12.84 -8.18 17.95
C LYS A 22 -11.58 -8.80 18.54
N SER A 23 -11.31 -8.54 19.80
CA SER A 23 -10.15 -9.10 20.52
C SER A 23 -10.14 -10.64 20.58
N ASP A 24 -11.32 -11.28 20.46
CA ASP A 24 -11.46 -12.72 20.40
C ASP A 24 -11.36 -13.31 18.99
N ASN A 25 -10.96 -12.49 18.00
CA ASN A 25 -10.82 -12.83 16.59
C ASN A 25 -12.14 -13.19 15.89
N THR A 26 -13.27 -12.80 16.44
CA THR A 26 -14.55 -12.87 15.73
C THR A 26 -14.84 -11.57 14.99
N ILE A 27 -15.67 -11.65 13.95
CA ILE A 27 -15.99 -10.48 13.12
C ILE A 27 -16.79 -9.47 13.94
N LYS A 28 -16.29 -8.24 13.99
CA LYS A 28 -17.00 -7.11 14.59
C LYS A 28 -18.02 -6.51 13.64
N GLY A 29 -17.67 -6.39 12.36
CA GLY A 29 -18.49 -5.82 11.31
C GLY A 29 -17.66 -5.26 10.18
N GLU A 30 -18.33 -4.86 9.10
CA GLU A 30 -17.68 -4.22 7.96
C GLU A 30 -17.42 -2.75 8.22
N VAL A 31 -16.29 -2.27 7.71
CA VAL A 31 -15.95 -0.86 7.66
C VAL A 31 -15.48 -0.50 6.26
N THR A 32 -15.71 0.76 5.87
CA THR A 32 -15.17 1.31 4.62
C THR A 32 -14.24 2.45 4.97
N LYS A 33 -13.00 2.36 4.53
CA LYS A 33 -11.97 3.37 4.79
C LYS A 33 -11.35 3.88 3.50
N ALA A 34 -11.04 5.18 3.49
CA ALA A 34 -10.29 5.78 2.40
C ALA A 34 -8.86 5.25 2.40
N VAL A 35 -8.37 4.89 1.22
CA VAL A 35 -6.99 4.46 1.04
C VAL A 35 -6.09 5.68 1.08
N GLN A 36 -5.07 5.65 1.94
CA GLN A 36 -4.08 6.71 2.06
C GLN A 36 -2.94 6.48 1.07
N PHE A 37 -2.36 7.55 0.57
CA PHE A 37 -1.23 7.49 -0.34
C PHE A 37 -0.17 8.52 0.01
N SER A 38 1.09 8.11 -0.05
CA SER A 38 2.21 9.03 -0.11
C SER A 38 3.41 8.34 -0.77
N PHE A 39 4.53 9.01 -0.84
CA PHE A 39 5.73 8.53 -1.52
C PHE A 39 6.99 9.10 -0.89
N GLY A 40 8.11 8.45 -1.12
CA GLY A 40 9.39 8.87 -0.60
C GLY A 40 10.30 7.70 -0.26
N ASP A 41 11.41 7.98 0.42
CA ASP A 41 12.32 6.96 0.93
C ASP A 41 11.85 6.40 2.29
N GLN A 42 12.62 5.49 2.86
CA GLN A 42 12.31 4.88 4.15
C GLN A 42 12.23 5.90 5.28
N LYS A 43 13.09 6.89 5.28
CA LYS A 43 13.13 7.94 6.30
C LYS A 43 11.87 8.81 6.23
N GLU A 44 11.46 9.17 5.02
CA GLU A 44 10.24 9.93 4.79
C GLU A 44 8.99 9.14 5.18
N LEU A 45 8.97 7.83 4.93
CA LEU A 45 7.89 6.95 5.37
C LEU A 45 7.76 6.95 6.88
N ASN A 46 8.86 6.79 7.60
CA ASN A 46 8.86 6.81 9.06
C ASN A 46 8.34 8.13 9.61
N LYS A 47 8.77 9.24 9.02
CA LYS A 47 8.28 10.58 9.39
C LYS A 47 6.79 10.73 9.12
N TRP A 48 6.32 10.23 7.98
CA TRP A 48 4.91 10.32 7.61
C TRP A 48 4.04 9.58 8.61
N ILE A 49 4.40 8.35 8.96
CA ILE A 49 3.66 7.53 9.93
C ILE A 49 3.65 8.21 11.30
N ALA A 50 4.80 8.64 11.77
CA ALA A 50 4.94 9.28 13.07
C ALA A 50 4.21 10.62 13.14
N GLY A 51 4.20 11.39 12.06
CA GLY A 51 3.61 12.72 12.01
C GLY A 51 2.09 12.76 11.93
N ARG A 52 1.45 11.63 11.58
CA ARG A 52 -0.01 11.59 11.45
C ARG A 52 -0.73 11.60 12.80
N GLY A 53 -0.08 11.14 13.87
CA GLY A 53 -0.70 11.08 15.18
C GLY A 53 -1.99 10.25 15.19
N SER A 54 -3.11 10.88 15.55
CA SER A 54 -4.43 10.25 15.55
C SER A 54 -5.13 10.26 14.18
N LEU A 55 -4.54 10.89 13.16
CA LEU A 55 -5.12 10.89 11.83
C LEU A 55 -5.08 9.50 11.21
N SER A 56 -6.00 9.25 10.27
CA SER A 56 -6.06 7.99 9.56
C SER A 56 -4.76 7.73 8.81
N LYS A 57 -4.18 6.56 9.03
CA LYS A 57 -2.91 6.12 8.38
C LYS A 57 -3.12 4.97 7.42
N TYR A 58 -4.07 4.10 7.71
CA TYR A 58 -4.23 2.82 7.04
C TYR A 58 -5.63 2.62 6.49
N PRO A 59 -5.80 1.88 5.40
CA PRO A 59 -4.74 1.24 4.61
C PRO A 59 -3.90 2.28 3.87
N LEU A 60 -2.61 2.02 3.75
CA LEU A 60 -1.65 2.95 3.13
C LEU A 60 -0.98 2.29 1.92
N VAL A 61 -0.93 3.04 0.83
CA VAL A 61 -0.12 2.73 -0.36
C VAL A 61 1.06 3.69 -0.37
N TRP A 62 2.26 3.17 -0.38
CA TRP A 62 3.49 3.95 -0.39
C TRP A 62 4.31 3.64 -1.64
N TYR A 63 4.59 4.66 -2.44
CA TYR A 63 5.49 4.56 -3.58
C TYR A 63 6.92 4.87 -3.13
N VAL A 64 7.80 3.88 -3.24
CA VAL A 64 9.19 4.01 -2.77
C VAL A 64 10.00 4.77 -3.81
N LEU A 65 10.54 5.93 -3.42
CA LEU A 65 11.51 6.66 -4.21
C LEU A 65 12.93 6.31 -3.76
N LYS A 66 13.78 5.99 -4.72
CA LYS A 66 15.20 5.74 -4.50
C LYS A 66 16.01 6.60 -5.44
N GLU A 67 17.20 7.00 -5.00
CA GLU A 67 18.09 7.86 -5.79
C GLU A 67 18.47 7.26 -7.16
N TYR A 68 18.53 5.94 -7.25
CA TYR A 68 18.88 5.25 -8.49
C TYR A 68 17.67 4.89 -9.36
N ASP A 69 16.47 5.16 -8.91
CA ASP A 69 15.27 4.96 -9.72
C ASP A 69 15.13 6.16 -10.66
N LYS A 70 15.30 5.91 -11.94
CA LYS A 70 15.21 6.96 -12.96
C LYS A 70 13.90 6.83 -13.72
N GLU A 71 13.22 7.93 -13.86
CA GLU A 71 12.14 8.08 -14.82
C GLU A 71 12.75 8.42 -16.17
N VAL A 72 12.59 7.55 -17.16
CA VAL A 72 13.06 7.77 -18.52
C VAL A 72 11.87 8.16 -19.38
N ASP A 73 11.92 9.36 -19.96
CA ASP A 73 10.88 9.88 -20.83
C ASP A 73 11.23 9.58 -22.30
N GLU A 74 10.51 8.62 -22.88
CA GLU A 74 10.64 8.25 -24.29
C GLU A 74 9.28 8.24 -24.96
N ASN A 75 9.13 8.96 -26.07
CA ASN A 75 7.90 8.95 -26.90
C ASN A 75 6.61 9.24 -26.11
N ARG A 76 6.66 10.15 -25.15
CA ARG A 76 5.54 10.51 -24.24
C ARG A 76 5.27 9.47 -23.16
N TYR A 77 6.09 8.42 -23.05
CA TYR A 77 6.01 7.43 -21.98
C TYR A 77 7.14 7.61 -21.00
N ILE A 78 6.89 7.29 -19.76
CA ILE A 78 7.92 7.22 -18.74
C ILE A 78 8.06 5.76 -18.34
N THR A 79 9.28 5.26 -18.39
CA THR A 79 9.63 3.93 -17.92
C THR A 79 10.37 4.04 -16.61
N VAL A 80 9.94 3.30 -15.62
CA VAL A 80 10.63 3.21 -14.32
C VAL A 80 11.02 1.77 -14.09
N ASP A 81 12.33 1.55 -13.95
CA ASP A 81 12.86 0.23 -13.64
C ASP A 81 12.82 -0.01 -12.14
N ASN A 82 12.45 -1.23 -11.74
CA ASN A 82 12.42 -1.66 -10.34
C ASN A 82 11.55 -0.79 -9.42
N ALA A 83 10.46 -0.25 -9.95
CA ALA A 83 9.49 0.49 -9.15
C ALA A 83 8.94 -0.40 -8.03
N ARG A 84 8.82 0.17 -6.83
CA ARG A 84 8.27 -0.52 -5.67
C ARG A 84 7.10 0.23 -5.10
N ILE A 85 6.04 -0.51 -4.84
CA ILE A 85 4.87 -0.02 -4.12
C ILE A 85 4.69 -0.93 -2.90
N ILE A 86 4.58 -0.33 -1.74
CA ILE A 86 4.38 -1.06 -0.49
C ILE A 86 2.96 -0.76 0.02
N LEU A 87 2.26 -1.81 0.38
CA LEU A 87 0.93 -1.73 0.96
C LEU A 87 1.02 -2.01 2.46
N PHE A 88 0.47 -1.13 3.25
CA PHE A 88 0.54 -1.21 4.71
C PHE A 88 -0.84 -1.28 5.32
N THR A 89 -0.95 -2.06 6.38
CA THR A 89 -2.02 -1.99 7.35
C THR A 89 -1.45 -2.16 8.76
N SER A 90 -2.21 -1.75 9.76
CA SER A 90 -1.82 -1.98 11.15
C SER A 90 -2.06 -3.44 11.54
N THR A 91 -1.24 -3.93 12.46
CA THR A 91 -1.40 -5.27 13.03
C THR A 91 -1.15 -5.19 14.55
N LYS A 92 -1.56 -6.21 15.26
CA LYS A 92 -1.29 -6.33 16.69
C LYS A 92 -0.10 -7.26 16.90
N GLN A 93 0.77 -6.93 17.85
CA GLN A 93 1.95 -7.73 18.16
C GLN A 93 1.60 -9.14 18.64
N GLU A 94 0.51 -9.28 19.38
CA GLU A 94 0.07 -10.56 19.90
C GLU A 94 -0.49 -11.52 18.83
N TYR A 95 -0.70 -11.05 17.60
CA TYR A 95 -1.19 -11.92 16.53
C TYR A 95 -0.12 -12.91 16.09
N TYR A 96 -0.48 -14.19 16.04
CA TYR A 96 0.30 -15.20 15.34
C TYR A 96 0.24 -15.00 13.82
N ASN A 97 1.16 -15.61 13.09
CA ASN A 97 1.22 -15.49 11.63
C ASN A 97 -0.07 -15.98 10.95
N GLN A 98 -0.70 -17.01 11.47
CA GLN A 98 -1.99 -17.49 10.93
C GLN A 98 -3.09 -16.45 11.07
N THR A 99 -3.14 -15.75 12.20
CA THR A 99 -4.09 -14.67 12.44
C THR A 99 -3.82 -13.49 11.51
N ARG A 100 -2.55 -13.12 11.32
CA ARG A 100 -2.17 -12.07 10.38
C ARG A 100 -2.51 -12.43 8.95
N ALA A 101 -2.34 -13.70 8.55
CA ALA A 101 -2.71 -14.15 7.22
C ALA A 101 -4.21 -13.94 6.95
N LEU A 102 -5.06 -14.17 7.93
CA LEU A 102 -6.50 -13.96 7.81
C LEU A 102 -6.87 -12.48 7.91
N ILE A 103 -6.50 -11.82 9.01
CA ILE A 103 -7.01 -10.47 9.34
C ILE A 103 -6.31 -9.39 8.50
N ASN A 104 -5.00 -9.48 8.34
CA ASN A 104 -4.24 -8.43 7.64
C ASN A 104 -4.11 -8.70 6.15
N TYR A 105 -3.73 -9.90 5.75
CA TYR A 105 -3.50 -10.21 4.34
C TYR A 105 -4.78 -10.51 3.58
N SER A 106 -5.52 -11.53 3.97
CA SER A 106 -6.71 -11.95 3.21
C SER A 106 -7.83 -10.92 3.24
N GLU A 107 -8.03 -10.23 4.34
CA GLU A 107 -9.10 -9.23 4.47
C GLU A 107 -8.72 -7.84 3.93
N ILE A 108 -7.47 -7.43 4.02
CA ILE A 108 -7.06 -6.04 3.74
C ILE A 108 -6.05 -5.96 2.61
N LEU A 109 -4.85 -6.53 2.78
CA LEU A 109 -3.75 -6.28 1.85
C LEU A 109 -3.94 -6.95 0.50
N ASP A 110 -4.44 -8.19 0.45
CA ASP A 110 -4.68 -8.87 -0.82
C ASP A 110 -5.80 -8.20 -1.63
N PRO A 111 -6.96 -7.87 -1.03
CA PRO A 111 -7.98 -7.08 -1.74
C PRO A 111 -7.48 -5.70 -2.17
N LEU A 112 -6.68 -5.03 -1.35
CA LEU A 112 -6.11 -3.73 -1.70
C LEU A 112 -5.17 -3.84 -2.90
N SER A 113 -4.32 -4.86 -2.93
CA SER A 113 -3.41 -5.11 -4.06
C SER A 113 -4.17 -5.32 -5.36
N LYS A 114 -5.22 -6.14 -5.33
CA LYS A 114 -6.06 -6.41 -6.50
C LYS A 114 -6.81 -5.16 -6.96
N LEU A 115 -7.34 -4.39 -6.01
CA LEU A 115 -8.04 -3.15 -6.33
C LEU A 115 -7.10 -2.13 -6.95
N LEU A 116 -5.91 -1.95 -6.41
CA LEU A 116 -4.92 -1.03 -6.93
C LEU A 116 -4.50 -1.41 -8.35
N GLU A 117 -4.16 -2.67 -8.57
CA GLU A 117 -3.79 -3.17 -9.89
C GLU A 117 -4.90 -2.93 -10.92
N LYS A 118 -6.14 -3.25 -10.56
CA LYS A 118 -7.30 -3.01 -11.41
C LYS A 118 -7.47 -1.54 -11.74
N GLN A 119 -7.38 -0.66 -10.76
CA GLN A 119 -7.52 0.78 -10.98
C GLN A 119 -6.38 1.35 -11.82
N MET A 120 -5.16 0.86 -11.64
CA MET A 120 -4.03 1.26 -12.48
C MET A 120 -4.25 0.86 -13.95
N GLN A 121 -4.71 -0.36 -14.19
CA GLN A 121 -5.03 -0.84 -15.55
C GLN A 121 -6.17 -0.05 -16.19
N LEU A 122 -7.25 0.18 -15.45
CA LEU A 122 -8.43 0.91 -15.94
C LEU A 122 -8.14 2.39 -16.20
N SER A 123 -7.18 2.98 -15.52
CA SER A 123 -6.82 4.39 -15.71
C SER A 123 -6.23 4.69 -17.07
N GLY A 124 -5.69 3.68 -17.75
CA GLY A 124 -4.97 3.86 -19.01
C GLY A 124 -3.64 4.58 -18.89
N LYS A 125 -3.18 4.86 -17.64
CA LYS A 125 -1.94 5.59 -17.39
C LYS A 125 -0.74 4.68 -17.14
N PHE A 126 -0.98 3.40 -16.86
CA PHE A 126 0.05 2.43 -16.52
C PHE A 126 0.01 1.23 -17.44
N GLU A 127 1.18 0.77 -17.83
CA GLU A 127 1.38 -0.47 -18.53
C GLU A 127 2.47 -1.26 -17.81
N PHE A 128 2.19 -2.52 -17.52
CA PHE A 128 3.18 -3.41 -16.93
C PHE A 128 3.94 -4.10 -18.05
N ILE A 129 5.22 -3.75 -18.21
CA ILE A 129 6.06 -4.26 -19.30
C ILE A 129 6.48 -5.70 -19.05
N ASP A 130 6.63 -6.07 -17.77
CA ASP A 130 7.02 -7.40 -17.35
C ASP A 130 5.85 -8.08 -16.64
N GLU A 131 5.52 -9.32 -17.04
CA GLU A 131 4.46 -10.11 -16.42
C GLU A 131 4.82 -10.57 -15.01
N SER A 132 6.06 -10.45 -14.59
CA SER A 132 6.52 -10.87 -13.26
C SER A 132 6.28 -9.80 -12.20
N LEU A 133 5.02 -9.58 -11.83
CA LEU A 133 4.71 -8.83 -10.62
C LEU A 133 5.13 -9.67 -9.42
N LYS A 134 6.20 -9.25 -8.75
CA LYS A 134 6.70 -9.95 -7.56
C LYS A 134 6.03 -9.39 -6.32
N ILE A 135 5.27 -10.24 -5.63
CA ILE A 135 4.63 -9.91 -4.36
C ILE A 135 5.44 -10.53 -3.23
N ILE A 136 5.81 -9.73 -2.25
CA ILE A 136 6.53 -10.17 -1.05
C ILE A 136 5.72 -9.78 0.17
N ASP A 137 5.36 -10.76 0.98
CA ASP A 137 4.65 -10.53 2.23
C ASP A 137 5.66 -10.29 3.34
N ILE A 138 5.55 -9.14 3.99
CA ILE A 138 6.43 -8.76 5.09
C ILE A 138 5.59 -8.52 6.34
N PRO A 139 5.58 -9.44 7.30
CA PRO A 139 4.92 -9.18 8.58
C PRO A 139 5.73 -8.18 9.39
N CYS A 140 5.07 -7.29 10.10
CA CYS A 140 5.70 -6.34 11.02
C CYS A 140 6.82 -5.51 10.40
N TYR A 141 6.49 -4.74 9.36
CA TYR A 141 7.41 -3.80 8.73
C TYR A 141 7.24 -2.40 9.32
N GLY A 142 8.32 -1.61 9.32
CA GLY A 142 8.29 -0.19 9.70
C GLY A 142 8.44 0.05 11.20
N LEU A 143 7.92 1.17 11.68
CA LEU A 143 8.00 1.57 13.09
C LEU A 143 7.31 0.56 14.01
N ASP A 144 6.19 0.02 13.57
CA ASP A 144 5.41 -0.92 14.37
C ASP A 144 6.10 -2.26 14.53
N ALA A 145 7.05 -2.58 13.68
CA ALA A 145 7.83 -3.80 13.78
C ALA A 145 8.79 -3.82 14.98
N GLN A 146 9.09 -2.64 15.53
CA GLN A 146 10.02 -2.48 16.65
C GLN A 146 9.31 -2.24 17.97
N GLY A 147 8.02 -2.11 17.90
CA GLY A 147 7.14 -1.67 18.92
C GLY A 147 6.94 -2.36 20.12
#